data_97db3f4c9ef01296cffa081faffe1c3c
#
_entry.id   97db3f4c9ef01296cffa081faffe1c3c
#
_cell.length_a   1.000
_cell.length_b   1.000
_cell.length_c   1.000
_cell.angle_alpha   90.00
_cell.angle_beta   90.00
_cell.angle_gamma   90.00
#
_symmetry.space_group_name_H-M   'P 1'
#
loop_
_entity.id
_entity.type
_entity.pdbx_description
1 polymer ?
#
loop_
_entity_poly.entity_id
_entity_poly.type
_entity_poly.pdbx_seq_one_letter_code
_entity_poly.pdbx_strand_id
1 'polypeptide(L)'
;IICCSEYRTTYNFSDHVAPIIFNNCTPCHYKNGPAPFSMHSYHDVAKRAKMITYVTSTGYMPPWPADPNYSHFIGEKILTENEKMILQKWYDQGSIPGDTSKIQESGFVPMSKKKYGNPDLVLKLNNPFIIPGDNKDRFMLTKLPFELHADTNIRLIEFVPDNKQLVHHLNAHLI
;
A
#
# COMPACT_ATOMS: atom_id res chain seq x y z
N ILE A 1 40.18 -28.68 15.62
CA ILE A 1 38.85 -28.49 14.92
C ILE A 1 38.35 -27.13 15.38
N ILE A 2 38.55 -26.11 14.54
CA ILE A 2 38.02 -24.77 14.79
C ILE A 2 36.58 -24.80 14.32
N CYS A 3 35.64 -24.81 15.26
CA CYS A 3 34.21 -24.67 14.98
C CYS A 3 33.97 -23.20 14.60
N CYS A 4 33.89 -22.89 13.30
CA CYS A 4 33.38 -21.61 12.85
C CYS A 4 31.91 -21.52 13.26
N SER A 5 31.64 -20.81 14.34
CA SER A 5 30.32 -20.36 14.69
C SER A 5 29.87 -19.40 13.57
N GLU A 6 29.06 -19.89 12.64
CA GLU A 6 28.37 -19.01 11.72
C GLU A 6 27.56 -18.01 12.54
N TYR A 7 27.91 -16.76 12.43
CA TYR A 7 27.15 -15.65 13.02
C TYR A 7 25.79 -15.60 12.29
N ARG A 8 24.80 -16.31 12.83
CA ARG A 8 23.44 -16.28 12.27
C ARG A 8 22.83 -14.92 12.58
N THR A 9 22.71 -14.09 11.58
CA THR A 9 21.97 -12.83 11.71
C THR A 9 20.55 -13.11 12.17
N THR A 10 20.16 -12.52 13.30
CA THR A 10 18.80 -12.63 13.83
C THR A 10 17.99 -11.48 13.25
N TYR A 11 16.95 -11.82 12.49
CA TYR A 11 16.02 -10.84 11.94
C TYR A 11 14.86 -10.62 12.91
N ASN A 12 14.59 -9.36 13.23
CA ASN A 12 13.45 -8.97 14.07
C ASN A 12 12.53 -8.01 13.33
N PHE A 13 11.34 -7.81 13.88
CA PHE A 13 10.35 -6.97 13.23
C PHE A 13 10.76 -5.49 13.24
N SER A 14 11.15 -4.95 14.41
CA SER A 14 11.40 -3.52 14.58
C SER A 14 12.47 -2.96 13.63
N ASP A 15 13.58 -3.69 13.49
CA ASP A 15 14.76 -3.16 12.79
C ASP A 15 14.81 -3.59 11.31
N HIS A 16 14.21 -4.74 10.98
CA HIS A 16 14.39 -5.35 9.67
C HIS A 16 13.09 -5.43 8.84
N VAL A 17 11.98 -5.83 9.47
CA VAL A 17 10.73 -6.10 8.75
C VAL A 17 9.83 -4.87 8.68
N ALA A 18 9.74 -4.09 9.75
CA ALA A 18 8.86 -2.93 9.79
C ALA A 18 9.15 -1.91 8.67
N PRO A 19 10.40 -1.57 8.34
CA PRO A 19 10.68 -0.69 7.21
C PRO A 19 10.16 -1.23 5.87
N ILE A 20 10.31 -2.54 5.62
CA ILE A 20 9.82 -3.19 4.40
C ILE A 20 8.29 -3.10 4.34
N ILE A 21 7.61 -3.48 5.41
CA ILE A 21 6.14 -3.48 5.51
C ILE A 21 5.60 -2.06 5.35
N PHE A 22 6.18 -1.08 6.05
CA PHE A 22 5.68 0.28 6.05
C PHE A 22 5.87 0.98 4.71
N ASN A 23 6.93 0.71 4.00
CA ASN A 23 7.18 1.28 2.70
C ASN A 23 6.35 0.62 1.58
N ASN A 24 6.16 -0.70 1.64
CA ASN A 24 5.63 -1.45 0.51
C ASN A 24 4.20 -1.98 0.73
N CYS A 25 3.76 -2.19 1.97
CA CYS A 25 2.47 -2.82 2.27
C CYS A 25 1.45 -1.84 2.85
N THR A 26 1.84 -1.01 3.83
CA THR A 26 0.92 -0.09 4.52
C THR A 26 0.29 0.97 3.61
N PRO A 27 0.84 1.37 2.45
CA PRO A 27 0.11 2.26 1.54
C PRO A 27 -1.27 1.74 1.11
N CYS A 28 -1.47 0.42 1.13
CA CYS A 28 -2.77 -0.21 0.88
C CYS A 28 -3.35 -0.88 2.13
N HIS A 29 -2.50 -1.49 2.98
CA HIS A 29 -2.88 -2.22 4.18
C HIS A 29 -2.94 -1.32 5.43
N TYR A 30 -3.88 -0.38 5.45
CA TYR A 30 -4.14 0.50 6.59
C TYR A 30 -5.61 0.41 7.04
N LYS A 31 -5.91 0.93 8.23
CA LYS A 31 -7.27 0.90 8.78
C LYS A 31 -8.23 1.66 7.85
N ASN A 32 -9.29 1.01 7.41
CA ASN A 32 -10.25 1.52 6.44
C ASN A 32 -9.63 1.83 5.05
N GLY A 33 -8.52 1.19 4.72
CA GLY A 33 -7.91 1.24 3.41
C GLY A 33 -8.52 0.23 2.42
N PRO A 34 -8.00 0.18 1.18
CA PRO A 34 -8.51 -0.73 0.14
C PRO A 34 -8.20 -2.20 0.42
N ALA A 35 -7.14 -2.51 1.17
CA ALA A 35 -6.81 -3.88 1.50
C ALA A 35 -7.67 -4.44 2.65
N PRO A 36 -7.93 -5.76 2.69
CA PRO A 36 -8.88 -6.38 3.62
C PRO A 36 -8.44 -6.35 5.09
N PHE A 37 -7.21 -5.96 5.39
CA PHE A 37 -6.67 -5.89 6.74
C PHE A 37 -5.52 -4.87 6.84
N SER A 38 -5.29 -4.39 8.06
CA SER A 38 -4.19 -3.47 8.38
C SER A 38 -2.89 -4.22 8.67
N MET A 39 -1.74 -3.56 8.43
CA MET A 39 -0.39 -4.02 8.75
C MET A 39 0.42 -2.95 9.53
N HIS A 40 -0.23 -2.21 10.41
CA HIS A 40 0.44 -1.12 11.16
C HIS A 40 1.16 -1.58 12.43
N SER A 41 0.85 -2.75 12.93
CA SER A 41 1.45 -3.27 14.17
C SER A 41 2.23 -4.55 13.94
N TYR A 42 3.18 -4.83 14.84
CA TYR A 42 3.86 -6.13 14.89
C TYR A 42 2.84 -7.28 14.89
N HIS A 43 1.82 -7.20 15.75
CA HIS A 43 0.80 -8.24 15.87
C HIS A 43 0.05 -8.49 14.55
N ASP A 44 -0.29 -7.41 13.82
CA ASP A 44 -0.98 -7.54 12.53
C ASP A 44 -0.14 -8.26 11.49
N VAL A 45 1.16 -8.03 11.49
CA VAL A 45 2.11 -8.61 10.54
C VAL A 45 2.47 -10.03 10.96
N ALA A 46 2.81 -10.26 12.23
CA ALA A 46 3.26 -11.55 12.74
C ALA A 46 2.22 -12.66 12.56
N LYS A 47 0.95 -12.39 12.84
CA LYS A 47 -0.14 -13.37 12.62
C LYS A 47 -0.34 -13.77 11.15
N ARG A 48 0.26 -13.02 10.21
CA ARG A 48 0.19 -13.25 8.76
C ARG A 48 1.54 -13.57 8.13
N ALA A 49 2.60 -13.73 8.93
CA ALA A 49 3.96 -13.87 8.45
C ALA A 49 4.10 -14.96 7.36
N LYS A 50 3.51 -16.13 7.57
CA LYS A 50 3.49 -17.23 6.58
C LYS A 50 2.85 -16.81 5.25
N MET A 51 1.73 -16.10 5.30
CA MET A 51 1.05 -15.63 4.09
C MET A 51 1.87 -14.54 3.40
N ILE A 52 2.43 -13.61 4.18
CA ILE A 52 3.27 -12.53 3.65
C ILE A 52 4.46 -13.11 2.88
N THR A 53 5.19 -14.05 3.48
CA THR A 53 6.33 -14.69 2.79
C THR A 53 5.92 -15.40 1.51
N TYR A 54 4.80 -16.10 1.51
CA TYR A 54 4.29 -16.76 0.32
C TYR A 54 3.92 -15.78 -0.79
N VAL A 55 3.10 -14.76 -0.49
CA VAL A 55 2.62 -13.83 -1.54
C VAL A 55 3.72 -12.90 -2.06
N THR A 56 4.76 -12.63 -1.26
CA THR A 56 5.91 -11.82 -1.68
C THR A 56 6.90 -12.64 -2.50
N SER A 57 7.15 -13.90 -2.14
CA SER A 57 8.04 -14.79 -2.89
C SER A 57 7.48 -15.14 -4.27
N THR A 58 6.15 -15.25 -4.39
CA THR A 58 5.48 -15.52 -5.68
C THR A 58 5.25 -14.26 -6.53
N GLY A 59 5.57 -13.05 -6.01
CA GLY A 59 5.33 -11.79 -6.70
C GLY A 59 3.85 -11.37 -6.75
N TYR A 60 2.96 -12.04 -6.01
CA TYR A 60 1.56 -11.66 -5.94
C TYR A 60 1.36 -10.34 -5.17
N MET A 61 2.22 -10.08 -4.18
CA MET A 61 2.25 -8.82 -3.41
C MET A 61 3.68 -8.28 -3.31
N PRO A 62 3.84 -6.94 -3.41
CA PRO A 62 2.85 -5.93 -3.81
C PRO A 62 2.32 -6.17 -5.24
N PRO A 63 1.06 -5.76 -5.56
CA PRO A 63 0.49 -5.98 -6.88
C PRO A 63 1.11 -5.01 -7.90
N TRP A 64 2.13 -5.46 -8.59
CA TRP A 64 2.85 -4.69 -9.62
C TRP A 64 3.00 -5.52 -10.89
N PRO A 65 2.14 -5.32 -11.91
CA PRO A 65 2.13 -6.18 -13.10
C PRO A 65 3.20 -5.84 -14.15
N ALA A 66 3.88 -4.68 -14.03
CA ALA A 66 4.91 -4.30 -14.97
C ALA A 66 6.18 -5.12 -14.74
N ASP A 67 6.82 -5.60 -15.82
CA ASP A 67 8.07 -6.34 -15.75
C ASP A 67 9.24 -5.37 -15.41
N PRO A 68 9.90 -5.54 -14.27
CA PRO A 68 11.00 -4.68 -13.86
C PRO A 68 12.25 -4.82 -14.73
N ASN A 69 12.36 -5.90 -15.52
CA ASN A 69 13.47 -6.08 -16.45
C ASN A 69 13.26 -5.35 -17.78
N TYR A 70 12.02 -4.92 -18.05
CA TYR A 70 11.68 -4.19 -19.27
C TYR A 70 11.82 -2.68 -19.08
N SER A 71 11.26 -2.14 -18.00
CA SER A 71 11.30 -0.70 -17.71
C SER A 71 11.02 -0.41 -16.25
N HIS A 72 11.53 0.73 -15.76
CA HIS A 72 11.28 1.22 -14.40
C HIS A 72 10.32 2.38 -14.41
N PHE A 73 9.45 2.44 -13.38
CA PHE A 73 8.43 3.48 -13.22
C PHE A 73 8.61 4.24 -11.90
N ILE A 74 8.24 5.52 -11.91
CA ILE A 74 8.23 6.29 -10.67
C ILE A 74 7.22 5.68 -9.70
N GLY A 75 7.69 5.34 -8.50
CA GLY A 75 6.84 4.77 -7.45
C GLY A 75 6.51 3.29 -7.64
N GLU A 76 7.25 2.57 -8.48
CA GLU A 76 7.10 1.12 -8.60
C GLU A 76 7.19 0.42 -7.24
N LYS A 77 6.42 -0.66 -7.08
CA LYS A 77 6.30 -1.42 -5.84
C LYS A 77 6.80 -2.86 -6.04
N ILE A 78 8.12 -2.97 -6.08
CA ILE A 78 8.79 -4.26 -6.26
C ILE A 78 9.71 -4.47 -5.06
N LEU A 79 9.56 -5.63 -4.41
CA LEU A 79 10.49 -6.02 -3.37
C LEU A 79 11.78 -6.56 -3.98
N THR A 80 12.89 -6.11 -3.45
CA THR A 80 14.21 -6.68 -3.77
C THR A 80 14.32 -8.11 -3.24
N GLU A 81 15.21 -8.91 -3.84
CA GLU A 81 15.46 -10.27 -3.35
C GLU A 81 15.97 -10.27 -1.89
N ASN A 82 16.70 -9.22 -1.49
CA ASN A 82 17.12 -9.07 -0.10
C ASN A 82 15.92 -8.83 0.86
N GLU A 83 14.94 -8.00 0.46
CA GLU A 83 13.74 -7.78 1.26
C GLU A 83 12.90 -9.05 1.38
N LYS A 84 12.74 -9.80 0.30
CA LYS A 84 12.06 -11.11 0.32
C LYS A 84 12.79 -12.10 1.24
N MET A 85 14.12 -12.15 1.15
CA MET A 85 14.95 -12.99 2.02
C MET A 85 14.80 -12.59 3.49
N ILE A 86 14.77 -11.31 3.82
CA ILE A 86 14.58 -10.82 5.20
C ILE A 86 13.21 -11.28 5.72
N LEU A 87 12.14 -11.12 4.96
CA LEU A 87 10.79 -11.57 5.33
C LEU A 87 10.75 -13.07 5.59
N GLN A 88 11.36 -13.86 4.71
CA GLN A 88 11.43 -15.31 4.86
C GLN A 88 12.23 -15.71 6.11
N LYS A 89 13.44 -15.16 6.28
CA LYS A 89 14.28 -15.47 7.44
C LYS A 89 13.65 -15.09 8.77
N TRP A 90 12.99 -13.94 8.81
CA TRP A 90 12.22 -13.52 9.97
C TRP A 90 11.10 -14.51 10.33
N TYR A 91 10.35 -14.97 9.32
CA TYR A 91 9.32 -15.99 9.53
C TYR A 91 9.93 -17.30 10.04
N ASP A 92 10.99 -17.80 9.41
CA ASP A 92 11.67 -19.05 9.78
C ASP A 92 12.25 -19.01 11.23
N GLN A 93 12.62 -17.82 11.69
CA GLN A 93 13.13 -17.58 13.05
C GLN A 93 12.02 -17.35 14.09
N GLY A 94 10.75 -17.57 13.75
CA GLY A 94 9.62 -17.44 14.66
C GLY A 94 9.06 -16.04 14.80
N SER A 95 9.29 -15.18 13.82
CA SER A 95 8.70 -13.83 13.73
C SER A 95 9.00 -12.96 14.95
N ILE A 96 10.25 -12.86 15.33
CA ILE A 96 10.71 -12.14 16.54
C ILE A 96 10.33 -10.65 16.49
N PRO A 97 9.75 -10.07 17.57
CA PRO A 97 9.28 -8.68 17.57
C PRO A 97 10.41 -7.63 17.54
N GLY A 98 11.53 -7.88 18.24
CA GLY A 98 12.51 -6.84 18.52
C GLY A 98 12.00 -5.79 19.50
N ASP A 99 12.58 -4.60 19.49
CA ASP A 99 12.14 -3.47 20.33
C ASP A 99 11.01 -2.69 19.62
N THR A 100 9.78 -3.10 19.87
CA THR A 100 8.60 -2.47 19.24
C THR A 100 8.31 -1.04 19.74
N SER A 101 8.94 -0.58 20.80
CA SER A 101 8.80 0.81 21.27
C SER A 101 9.43 1.82 20.31
N LYS A 102 10.36 1.38 19.49
CA LYS A 102 11.00 2.19 18.44
C LYS A 102 10.16 2.34 17.18
N ILE A 103 9.11 1.56 17.08
CA ILE A 103 8.24 1.59 15.90
C ILE A 103 7.33 2.82 16.05
N GLN A 104 7.67 3.88 15.34
CA GLN A 104 6.68 4.91 15.09
C GLN A 104 5.61 4.26 14.21
N GLU A 105 4.39 4.13 14.75
CA GLU A 105 3.24 3.81 13.90
C GLU A 105 3.25 4.82 12.77
N SER A 106 3.69 4.38 11.61
CA SER A 106 3.60 5.21 10.41
C SER A 106 2.12 5.30 10.07
N GLY A 107 1.45 6.25 10.71
CA GLY A 107 0.11 6.59 10.30
C GLY A 107 0.19 6.95 8.83
N PHE A 108 -0.29 6.08 7.95
CA PHE A 108 -0.49 6.45 6.56
C PHE A 108 -1.47 7.62 6.56
N VAL A 109 -0.92 8.80 6.44
CA VAL A 109 -1.71 9.99 6.15
C VAL A 109 -1.76 10.07 4.63
N PRO A 110 -2.94 10.00 4.02
CA PRO A 110 -3.08 10.25 2.59
C PRO A 110 -2.30 11.50 2.25
N MET A 111 -1.39 11.38 1.28
CA MET A 111 -0.37 12.39 0.97
C MET A 111 -0.96 13.76 0.55
N SER A 112 -2.22 13.77 0.14
CA SER A 112 -2.89 14.90 -0.48
C SER A 112 -3.11 16.11 0.43
N LYS A 113 -3.70 15.91 1.60
CA LYS A 113 -4.09 17.04 2.46
C LYS A 113 -2.92 17.80 3.11
N LYS A 114 -1.80 17.12 3.36
CA LYS A 114 -0.64 17.77 4.01
C LYS A 114 0.33 18.41 3.03
N LYS A 115 0.42 17.90 1.81
CA LYS A 115 1.46 18.32 0.84
C LYS A 115 1.01 19.45 -0.08
N TYR A 116 -0.25 19.51 -0.42
CA TYR A 116 -0.73 20.40 -1.50
C TYR A 116 -1.71 21.48 -1.05
N GLY A 117 -2.09 21.52 0.23
CA GLY A 117 -3.03 22.50 0.76
C GLY A 117 -4.50 22.18 0.44
N ASN A 118 -5.34 23.20 0.48
CA ASN A 118 -6.74 23.08 0.12
C ASN A 118 -6.89 23.04 -1.42
N PRO A 119 -7.84 22.28 -1.94
CA PRO A 119 -8.13 22.26 -3.38
C PRO A 119 -8.77 23.59 -3.82
N ASP A 120 -8.42 24.04 -5.03
CA ASP A 120 -9.00 25.22 -5.64
C ASP A 120 -10.41 24.93 -6.18
N LEU A 121 -10.66 23.70 -6.62
CA LEU A 121 -11.95 23.24 -7.12
C LEU A 121 -12.29 21.87 -6.52
N VAL A 122 -13.52 21.73 -6.03
CA VAL A 122 -14.06 20.46 -5.52
C VAL A 122 -15.33 20.10 -6.28
N LEU A 123 -15.31 19.00 -7.00
CA LEU A 123 -16.46 18.42 -7.65
C LEU A 123 -17.00 17.24 -6.84
N LYS A 124 -18.30 17.16 -6.66
CA LYS A 124 -18.95 16.07 -5.91
C LYS A 124 -20.02 15.42 -6.75
N LEU A 125 -20.18 14.12 -6.58
CA LEU A 125 -21.34 13.41 -7.09
C LEU A 125 -22.57 13.81 -6.27
N ASN A 126 -23.64 14.20 -6.92
CA ASN A 126 -24.89 14.58 -6.25
C ASN A 126 -25.61 13.36 -5.67
N ASN A 127 -25.48 12.21 -6.33
CA ASN A 127 -26.12 10.97 -5.91
C ASN A 127 -25.06 9.87 -5.72
N PRO A 128 -25.06 9.15 -4.58
CA PRO A 128 -24.16 8.03 -4.39
C PRO A 128 -24.55 6.84 -5.28
N PHE A 129 -23.57 6.07 -5.71
CA PHE A 129 -23.80 4.76 -6.29
C PHE A 129 -24.05 3.74 -5.18
N ILE A 130 -25.13 2.99 -5.32
CA ILE A 130 -25.44 1.87 -4.42
C ILE A 130 -24.83 0.60 -5.01
N ILE A 131 -23.93 -0.02 -4.26
CA ILE A 131 -23.29 -1.28 -4.65
C ILE A 131 -23.92 -2.38 -3.81
N PRO A 132 -24.74 -3.29 -4.42
CA PRO A 132 -25.28 -4.44 -3.72
C PRO A 132 -24.15 -5.43 -3.42
N GLY A 133 -24.26 -6.14 -2.28
CA GLY A 133 -23.27 -7.13 -1.83
C GLY A 133 -23.37 -8.48 -2.55
N ASP A 134 -23.33 -8.48 -3.88
CA ASP A 134 -23.50 -9.67 -4.73
C ASP A 134 -22.20 -10.19 -5.35
N ASN A 135 -21.04 -9.68 -4.87
CA ASN A 135 -19.70 -10.03 -5.34
C ASN A 135 -19.47 -9.84 -6.86
N LYS A 136 -20.15 -8.85 -7.45
CA LYS A 136 -19.98 -8.53 -8.86
C LYS A 136 -19.27 -7.19 -9.02
N ASP A 137 -18.24 -7.15 -9.85
CA ASP A 137 -17.63 -5.89 -10.28
C ASP A 137 -18.61 -5.07 -11.11
N ARG A 138 -18.61 -3.77 -10.86
CA ARG A 138 -19.43 -2.81 -11.60
C ARG A 138 -18.60 -1.68 -12.12
N PHE A 139 -18.79 -1.40 -13.40
CA PHE A 139 -18.17 -0.25 -14.07
C PHE A 139 -19.22 0.85 -14.17
N MET A 140 -18.96 1.95 -13.46
CA MET A 140 -19.87 3.09 -13.43
C MET A 140 -19.23 4.25 -14.19
N LEU A 141 -19.99 4.82 -15.11
CA LEU A 141 -19.61 6.04 -15.82
C LEU A 141 -20.38 7.22 -15.25
N THR A 142 -19.68 8.28 -14.91
CA THR A 142 -20.29 9.52 -14.45
C THR A 142 -19.67 10.72 -15.14
N LYS A 143 -20.46 11.79 -15.29
CA LYS A 143 -19.97 13.09 -15.74
C LYS A 143 -20.07 14.08 -14.60
N LEU A 144 -19.00 14.83 -14.38
CA LEU A 144 -18.93 15.93 -13.43
C LEU A 144 -18.69 17.21 -14.25
N PRO A 145 -19.76 17.90 -14.70
CA PRO A 145 -19.59 19.12 -15.48
C PRO A 145 -18.97 20.22 -14.64
N PHE A 146 -18.01 20.90 -15.18
CA PHE A 146 -17.41 22.11 -14.63
C PHE A 146 -16.91 23.00 -15.77
N GLU A 147 -16.76 24.27 -15.49
CA GLU A 147 -16.22 25.25 -16.41
C GLU A 147 -15.05 25.98 -15.77
N LEU A 148 -14.04 26.24 -16.56
CA LEU A 148 -12.92 27.09 -16.19
C LEU A 148 -13.03 28.39 -16.98
N HIS A 149 -12.95 29.52 -16.32
CA HIS A 149 -13.14 30.83 -16.95
C HIS A 149 -11.95 31.29 -17.81
N ALA A 150 -10.83 30.59 -17.74
CA ALA A 150 -9.60 30.84 -18.49
C ALA A 150 -8.79 29.57 -18.68
N ASP A 151 -7.85 29.61 -19.61
CA ASP A 151 -6.83 28.55 -19.76
C ASP A 151 -6.11 28.35 -18.43
N THR A 152 -6.16 27.12 -17.92
CA THR A 152 -5.70 26.79 -16.59
C THR A 152 -4.77 25.57 -16.60
N ASN A 153 -3.64 25.69 -15.93
CA ASN A 153 -2.73 24.58 -15.71
C ASN A 153 -3.16 23.79 -14.47
N ILE A 154 -3.50 22.51 -14.65
CA ILE A 154 -3.85 21.61 -13.55
C ILE A 154 -2.57 20.98 -13.01
N ARG A 155 -2.27 21.24 -11.75
CA ARG A 155 -1.11 20.64 -11.06
C ARG A 155 -1.41 19.28 -10.46
N LEU A 156 -2.61 19.09 -9.96
CA LEU A 156 -3.02 17.88 -9.25
C LEU A 156 -4.52 17.64 -9.42
N ILE A 157 -4.88 16.40 -9.64
CA ILE A 157 -6.25 15.90 -9.52
C ILE A 157 -6.24 14.81 -8.46
N GLU A 158 -7.11 14.95 -7.46
CA GLU A 158 -7.29 13.95 -6.41
C GLU A 158 -8.70 13.38 -6.45
N PHE A 159 -8.80 12.05 -6.38
CA PHE A 159 -10.06 11.33 -6.27
C PHE A 159 -10.23 10.79 -4.86
N VAL A 160 -11.32 11.16 -4.22
CA VAL A 160 -11.61 10.78 -2.84
C VAL A 160 -12.92 10.01 -2.81
N PRO A 161 -12.88 8.67 -2.91
CA PRO A 161 -14.08 7.86 -2.72
C PRO A 161 -14.50 7.86 -1.25
N ASP A 162 -15.80 7.96 -0.99
CA ASP A 162 -16.33 7.89 0.38
C ASP A 162 -16.08 6.52 1.01
N ASN A 163 -16.23 5.46 0.24
CA ASN A 163 -15.91 4.10 0.67
C ASN A 163 -14.75 3.53 -0.15
N LYS A 164 -13.54 3.66 0.38
CA LYS A 164 -12.30 3.19 -0.26
C LYS A 164 -12.21 1.67 -0.41
N GLN A 165 -12.98 0.91 0.37
CA GLN A 165 -12.99 -0.55 0.29
C GLN A 165 -13.78 -1.06 -0.93
N LEU A 166 -14.70 -0.25 -1.45
CA LEU A 166 -15.55 -0.62 -2.57
C LEU A 166 -15.09 -0.05 -3.91
N VAL A 167 -14.16 0.91 -3.92
CA VAL A 167 -13.64 1.50 -5.15
C VAL A 167 -12.27 0.91 -5.46
N HIS A 168 -12.22 0.04 -6.45
CA HIS A 168 -11.02 -0.67 -6.85
C HIS A 168 -10.17 0.13 -7.85
N HIS A 169 -10.81 0.72 -8.87
CA HIS A 169 -10.17 1.57 -9.85
C HIS A 169 -11.00 2.82 -10.12
N LEU A 170 -10.32 3.87 -10.53
CA LEU A 170 -10.94 5.08 -11.03
C LEU A 170 -10.10 5.60 -12.20
N ASN A 171 -10.76 5.80 -13.33
CA ASN A 171 -10.18 6.46 -14.50
C ASN A 171 -10.93 7.76 -14.73
N ALA A 172 -10.21 8.83 -15.04
CA ALA A 172 -10.81 10.12 -15.38
C ALA A 172 -10.24 10.68 -16.67
N HIS A 173 -11.11 11.29 -17.43
CA HIS A 173 -10.77 11.99 -18.66
C HIS A 173 -11.31 13.42 -18.58
N LEU A 174 -10.47 14.39 -18.90
CA LEU A 174 -10.86 15.77 -19.15
C LEU A 174 -11.24 15.89 -20.63
N ILE A 175 -12.43 16.41 -20.90
CA ILE A 175 -12.98 16.57 -22.26
C ILE A 175 -13.53 18.00 -22.43
#